data_abf8c5d6d305855b8c073650bddad575
#
_entry.id   abf8c5d6d305855b8c073650bddad575
#
_cell.length_a   1.000
_cell.length_b   1.000
_cell.length_c   1.000
_cell.angle_alpha   90.00
_cell.angle_beta   90.00
_cell.angle_gamma   90.00
#
_symmetry.space_group_name_H-M   'P 1'
#
loop_
_entity.id
_entity.type
_entity.pdbx_description
1 polymer ?
#
loop_
_entity_poly.entity_id
_entity_poly.type
_entity_poly.pdbx_seq_one_letter_code
_entity_poly.pdbx_strand_id
1 'polypeptide(L)'
;VGNRVDTEISWIDRKTSEMREWTDEHRKYIMSFLAFYEMADFKTEATELSLYHPKHPTAGTIDWIVKVKNKDGKWERWMIDFKTGKSYDIHQVQLNDYKTLWDLHFPRKKIKRTACLYLTSSWRIHATSKKSLKEYEYDPALVEMVYKLWAHFNHHPQPSFKEDLPTIFTLNGEENHD
;
A
#
# COMPACT_ATOMS: atom_id res chain seq x y z
N VAL A 1 5.68 -19.63 -16.47
CA VAL A 1 4.58 -18.68 -16.82
C VAL A 1 3.30 -19.09 -16.08
N GLY A 2 3.05 -20.42 -15.87
CA GLY A 2 1.83 -20.92 -15.22
C GLY A 2 1.66 -20.49 -13.74
N ASN A 3 2.68 -20.68 -12.90
CA ASN A 3 2.57 -20.49 -11.44
C ASN A 3 2.28 -19.04 -10.98
N ARG A 4 2.45 -18.06 -11.85
CA ARG A 4 2.31 -16.64 -11.52
C ARG A 4 0.88 -16.14 -11.71
N VAL A 5 0.24 -16.60 -12.77
CA VAL A 5 -1.19 -16.35 -13.05
C VAL A 5 -2.05 -17.00 -11.97
N ASP A 6 -1.65 -18.20 -11.51
CA ASP A 6 -2.40 -18.98 -10.51
C ASP A 6 -2.39 -18.29 -9.12
N THR A 7 -1.31 -17.58 -8.75
CA THR A 7 -1.24 -16.87 -7.46
C THR A 7 -2.11 -15.60 -7.49
N GLU A 8 -2.09 -14.85 -8.60
CA GLU A 8 -2.94 -13.66 -8.76
C GLU A 8 -4.42 -14.04 -8.91
N ILE A 9 -4.72 -15.09 -9.67
CA ILE A 9 -6.08 -15.65 -9.80
C ILE A 9 -6.56 -16.20 -8.44
N SER A 10 -5.73 -16.90 -7.68
CA SER A 10 -6.13 -17.44 -6.38
C SER A 10 -6.46 -16.35 -5.36
N TRP A 11 -5.78 -15.19 -5.42
CA TRP A 11 -6.13 -14.04 -4.60
C TRP A 11 -7.46 -13.42 -5.03
N ILE A 12 -7.65 -13.23 -6.33
CA ILE A 12 -8.92 -12.74 -6.90
C ILE A 12 -10.05 -13.74 -6.61
N ASP A 13 -9.82 -15.03 -6.81
CA ASP A 13 -10.80 -16.09 -6.55
C ASP A 13 -11.16 -16.20 -5.07
N ARG A 14 -10.19 -16.08 -4.17
CA ARG A 14 -10.41 -16.08 -2.73
C ARG A 14 -11.27 -14.89 -2.32
N LYS A 15 -10.92 -13.69 -2.77
CA LYS A 15 -11.73 -12.49 -2.54
C LYS A 15 -13.09 -12.55 -3.21
N THR A 16 -13.19 -13.17 -4.39
CA THR A 16 -14.45 -13.34 -5.12
C THR A 16 -15.36 -14.36 -4.44
N SER A 17 -14.81 -15.44 -3.83
CA SER A 17 -15.61 -16.39 -3.06
C SER A 17 -16.17 -15.78 -1.77
N GLU A 18 -15.40 -14.93 -1.11
CA GLU A 18 -15.86 -14.12 0.03
C GLU A 18 -16.91 -13.06 -0.39
N MET A 19 -16.96 -12.67 -1.67
CA MET A 19 -17.92 -11.70 -2.21
C MET A 19 -19.38 -12.14 -2.17
N ARG A 20 -19.68 -13.40 -1.97
CA ARG A 20 -21.08 -13.88 -1.89
C ARG A 20 -21.83 -13.31 -0.69
N GLU A 21 -21.09 -12.90 0.35
CA GLU A 21 -21.63 -12.29 1.56
C GLU A 21 -21.60 -10.73 1.52
N TRP A 22 -21.06 -10.15 0.46
CA TRP A 22 -20.88 -8.71 0.37
C TRP A 22 -22.14 -8.00 -0.12
N THR A 23 -22.40 -6.85 0.49
CA THR A 23 -23.48 -5.97 0.03
C THR A 23 -23.21 -5.43 -1.38
N ASP A 24 -24.26 -4.99 -2.07
CA ASP A 24 -24.13 -4.39 -3.41
C ASP A 24 -23.18 -3.17 -3.41
N GLU A 25 -23.06 -2.48 -2.30
CA GLU A 25 -22.13 -1.38 -2.14
C GLU A 25 -20.66 -1.84 -2.18
N HIS A 26 -20.32 -2.89 -1.44
CA HIS A 26 -18.97 -3.46 -1.45
C HIS A 26 -18.58 -3.96 -2.85
N ARG A 27 -19.50 -4.63 -3.55
CA ARG A 27 -19.26 -5.09 -4.93
C ARG A 27 -18.85 -3.96 -5.87
N LYS A 28 -19.44 -2.77 -5.73
CA LYS A 28 -19.11 -1.61 -6.58
C LYS A 28 -17.66 -1.16 -6.40
N TYR A 29 -17.14 -1.12 -5.16
CA TYR A 29 -15.74 -0.77 -4.90
C TYR A 29 -14.79 -1.79 -5.50
N ILE A 30 -15.12 -3.07 -5.42
CA ILE A 30 -14.30 -4.13 -6.01
C ILE A 30 -14.31 -4.06 -7.53
N MET A 31 -15.46 -3.85 -8.15
CA MET A 31 -15.53 -3.65 -9.60
C MET A 31 -14.71 -2.43 -10.04
N SER A 32 -14.66 -1.37 -9.21
CA SER A 32 -13.78 -0.22 -9.45
C SER A 32 -12.29 -0.60 -9.39
N PHE A 33 -11.90 -1.44 -8.44
CA PHE A 33 -10.54 -1.96 -8.34
C PHE A 33 -10.17 -2.86 -9.53
N LEU A 34 -11.04 -3.81 -9.89
CA LEU A 34 -10.80 -4.72 -11.02
C LEU A 34 -10.65 -3.94 -12.34
N ALA A 35 -11.50 -2.94 -12.57
CA ALA A 35 -11.38 -2.07 -13.73
C ALA A 35 -10.04 -1.31 -13.77
N PHE A 36 -9.51 -0.91 -12.62
CA PHE A 36 -8.17 -0.33 -12.53
C PHE A 36 -7.08 -1.37 -12.80
N TYR A 37 -7.22 -2.56 -12.22
CA TYR A 37 -6.22 -3.63 -12.34
C TYR A 37 -6.03 -4.09 -13.80
N GLU A 38 -7.08 -4.05 -14.61
CA GLU A 38 -7.04 -4.43 -16.04
C GLU A 38 -6.32 -3.40 -16.92
N MET A 39 -6.02 -2.19 -16.40
CA MET A 39 -5.49 -1.10 -17.23
C MET A 39 -3.98 -1.13 -17.46
N ALA A 40 -3.23 -1.90 -16.68
CA ALA A 40 -1.78 -1.95 -16.77
C ALA A 40 -1.21 -3.31 -16.37
N ASP A 41 0.03 -3.54 -16.78
CA ASP A 41 0.80 -4.70 -16.32
C ASP A 41 1.24 -4.48 -14.86
N PHE A 42 0.57 -5.13 -13.94
CA PHE A 42 0.89 -5.14 -12.52
C PHE A 42 1.58 -6.44 -12.11
N LYS A 43 2.52 -6.34 -11.16
CA LYS A 43 3.11 -7.48 -10.45
C LYS A 43 3.06 -7.18 -8.97
N THR A 44 2.11 -7.80 -8.27
CA THR A 44 1.97 -7.66 -6.81
C THR A 44 3.21 -8.22 -6.13
N GLU A 45 3.81 -7.44 -5.24
CA GLU A 45 4.92 -7.87 -4.38
C GLU A 45 4.46 -8.11 -2.94
N ALA A 46 3.55 -7.28 -2.43
CA ALA A 46 2.95 -7.47 -1.11
C ALA A 46 1.55 -6.86 -1.05
N THR A 47 0.70 -7.43 -0.20
CA THR A 47 -0.61 -6.90 0.18
C THR A 47 -0.75 -6.97 1.69
N GLU A 48 -1.45 -6.00 2.29
CA GLU A 48 -1.73 -5.96 3.74
C GLU A 48 -0.47 -6.12 4.59
N LEU A 49 0.64 -5.45 4.19
CA LEU A 49 1.93 -5.56 4.85
C LEU A 49 1.99 -4.64 6.06
N SER A 50 2.01 -5.22 7.25
CA SER A 50 2.14 -4.47 8.49
C SER A 50 3.61 -4.20 8.82
N LEU A 51 3.95 -2.94 9.07
CA LEU A 51 5.27 -2.47 9.42
C LEU A 51 5.21 -1.58 10.67
N TYR A 52 6.31 -1.46 11.38
CA TYR A 52 6.45 -0.59 12.55
C TYR A 52 7.79 0.16 12.54
N HIS A 53 7.84 1.27 13.25
CA HIS A 53 9.08 2.01 13.44
C HIS A 53 9.70 1.67 14.81
N PRO A 54 10.99 1.24 14.87
CA PRO A 54 11.60 0.79 16.13
C PRO A 54 11.86 1.90 17.14
N LYS A 55 11.86 3.17 16.71
CA LYS A 55 12.17 4.32 17.56
C LYS A 55 11.03 5.31 17.71
N HIS A 56 10.04 5.29 16.84
CA HIS A 56 8.89 6.19 16.88
C HIS A 56 7.60 5.38 17.09
N PRO A 57 6.60 5.94 17.78
CA PRO A 57 5.37 5.22 18.10
C PRO A 57 4.43 5.19 16.89
N THR A 58 4.92 4.65 15.79
CA THR A 58 4.14 4.48 14.57
C THR A 58 4.25 3.07 14.03
N ALA A 59 3.12 2.59 13.55
CA ALA A 59 2.97 1.36 12.81
C ALA A 59 1.85 1.53 11.81
N GLY A 60 1.85 0.73 10.76
CA GLY A 60 0.79 0.77 9.76
C GLY A 60 0.79 -0.45 8.87
N THR A 61 -0.33 -0.63 8.19
CA THR A 61 -0.50 -1.69 7.21
C THR A 61 -0.57 -1.06 5.82
N ILE A 62 0.38 -1.42 4.97
CA ILE A 62 0.44 -0.98 3.57
C ILE A 62 -0.48 -1.87 2.76
N ASP A 63 -1.48 -1.29 2.11
CA ASP A 63 -2.48 -2.05 1.37
C ASP A 63 -1.86 -2.82 0.19
N TRP A 64 -1.02 -2.16 -0.63
CA TRP A 64 -0.50 -2.77 -1.84
C TRP A 64 0.87 -2.25 -2.26
N ILE A 65 1.83 -3.16 -2.37
CA ILE A 65 3.12 -2.93 -3.03
C ILE A 65 3.12 -3.66 -4.35
N VAL A 66 3.38 -2.92 -5.42
CA VAL A 66 3.23 -3.42 -6.78
C VAL A 66 4.34 -2.92 -7.69
N LYS A 67 4.77 -3.73 -8.63
CA LYS A 67 5.57 -3.28 -9.77
C LYS A 67 4.65 -2.95 -10.93
N VAL A 68 4.85 -1.78 -11.51
CA VAL A 68 4.12 -1.26 -12.67
C VAL A 68 5.12 -0.99 -13.79
N LYS A 69 4.78 -1.36 -15.01
CA LYS A 69 5.57 -1.02 -16.18
C LYS A 69 5.38 0.46 -16.53
N ASN A 70 6.45 1.21 -16.55
CA ASN A 70 6.40 2.61 -17.01
C ASN A 70 6.35 2.71 -18.54
N LYS A 71 6.28 3.94 -19.07
CA LYS A 71 6.20 4.21 -20.51
C LYS A 71 7.42 3.68 -21.30
N ASP A 72 8.58 3.56 -20.64
CA ASP A 72 9.81 3.05 -21.24
C ASP A 72 9.92 1.52 -21.15
N GLY A 73 8.87 0.84 -20.68
CA GLY A 73 8.82 -0.60 -20.47
C GLY A 73 9.60 -1.10 -19.25
N LYS A 74 10.10 -0.19 -18.39
CA LYS A 74 10.82 -0.52 -17.17
C LYS A 74 9.87 -0.71 -16.00
N TRP A 75 10.19 -1.67 -15.15
CA TRP A 75 9.42 -1.91 -13.92
C TRP A 75 9.78 -0.89 -12.85
N GLU A 76 8.77 -0.20 -12.30
CA GLU A 76 8.87 0.69 -11.15
C GLU A 76 8.06 0.12 -9.99
N ARG A 77 8.59 0.19 -8.76
CA ARG A 77 7.86 -0.21 -7.56
C ARG A 77 7.03 0.96 -7.06
N TRP A 78 5.75 0.73 -6.89
CA TRP A 78 4.78 1.67 -6.37
C TRP A 78 4.20 1.17 -5.05
N MET A 79 3.89 2.10 -4.17
CA MET A 79 3.10 1.90 -2.97
C MET A 79 1.74 2.52 -3.23
N ILE A 80 0.69 1.73 -3.12
CA ILE A 80 -0.68 2.17 -3.37
C ILE A 80 -1.53 1.88 -2.13
N ASP A 81 -2.24 2.90 -1.68
CA ASP A 81 -3.17 2.84 -0.56
C ASP A 81 -4.60 3.03 -1.11
N PHE A 82 -5.55 2.19 -0.67
CA PHE A 82 -6.93 2.20 -1.14
C PHE A 82 -7.79 3.14 -0.31
N LYS A 83 -8.56 3.97 -0.98
CA LYS A 83 -9.50 4.90 -0.34
C LYS A 83 -10.89 4.80 -0.96
N THR A 84 -11.92 4.76 -0.11
CA THR A 84 -13.33 4.73 -0.53
C THR A 84 -14.03 6.07 -0.38
N GLY A 85 -13.29 7.15 -0.17
CA GLY A 85 -13.84 8.47 0.09
C GLY A 85 -13.21 9.56 -0.77
N LYS A 86 -13.31 10.80 -0.26
CA LYS A 86 -12.71 11.99 -0.88
C LYS A 86 -11.20 12.02 -0.60
N SER A 87 -10.48 12.75 -1.45
CA SER A 87 -9.06 13.05 -1.23
C SER A 87 -8.90 14.10 -0.14
N TYR A 88 -8.01 13.82 0.82
CA TYR A 88 -7.60 14.71 1.90
C TYR A 88 -6.07 14.78 1.97
N ASP A 89 -5.54 15.89 2.44
CA ASP A 89 -4.09 16.10 2.55
C ASP A 89 -3.44 15.15 3.57
N ILE A 90 -4.20 14.70 4.56
CA ILE A 90 -3.72 13.71 5.54
C ILE A 90 -3.31 12.38 4.89
N HIS A 91 -3.83 12.04 3.71
CA HIS A 91 -3.41 10.84 2.98
C HIS A 91 -1.95 10.93 2.52
N GLN A 92 -1.44 12.14 2.25
CA GLN A 92 -0.02 12.34 1.97
C GLN A 92 0.83 12.02 3.20
N VAL A 93 0.40 12.47 4.38
CA VAL A 93 1.08 12.17 5.65
C VAL A 93 1.17 10.66 5.86
N GLN A 94 0.05 9.94 5.69
CA GLN A 94 -0.01 8.49 5.83
C GLN A 94 0.95 7.78 4.86
N LEU A 95 0.92 8.14 3.57
CA LEU A 95 1.80 7.54 2.57
C LEU A 95 3.29 7.84 2.83
N ASN A 96 3.59 9.03 3.32
CA ASN A 96 4.96 9.40 3.70
C ASN A 96 5.46 8.57 4.89
N ASP A 97 4.62 8.36 5.89
CA ASP A 97 4.94 7.49 7.03
C ASP A 97 5.14 6.04 6.56
N TYR A 98 4.23 5.49 5.78
CA TYR A 98 4.36 4.14 5.21
C TYR A 98 5.63 3.97 4.38
N LYS A 99 5.99 4.97 3.57
CA LYS A 99 7.23 4.94 2.80
C LYS A 99 8.46 4.99 3.70
N THR A 100 8.41 5.74 4.78
CA THR A 100 9.48 5.77 5.79
C THR A 100 9.64 4.40 6.43
N LEU A 101 8.54 3.76 6.84
CA LEU A 101 8.55 2.40 7.37
C LEU A 101 9.11 1.40 6.34
N TRP A 102 8.66 1.49 5.09
CA TRP A 102 9.18 0.64 4.02
C TRP A 102 10.68 0.80 3.81
N ASP A 103 11.17 2.03 3.69
CA ASP A 103 12.60 2.31 3.44
C ASP A 103 13.48 1.85 4.61
N LEU A 104 12.93 1.81 5.83
CA LEU A 104 13.60 1.28 7.01
C LEU A 104 13.76 -0.24 6.95
N HIS A 105 12.67 -0.97 6.62
CA HIS A 105 12.67 -2.44 6.58
C HIS A 105 13.26 -3.01 5.29
N PHE A 106 13.12 -2.30 4.17
CA PHE A 106 13.55 -2.75 2.84
C PHE A 106 14.45 -1.72 2.13
N PRO A 107 15.62 -1.37 2.68
CA PRO A 107 16.46 -0.27 2.17
C PRO A 107 16.95 -0.48 0.72
N ARG A 108 16.99 -1.72 0.26
CA ARG A 108 17.39 -2.06 -1.12
C ARG A 108 16.21 -2.09 -2.11
N LYS A 109 14.96 -2.12 -1.63
CA LYS A 109 13.75 -2.21 -2.45
C LYS A 109 13.05 -0.84 -2.55
N LYS A 110 13.64 0.08 -3.28
CA LYS A 110 13.17 1.48 -3.33
C LYS A 110 11.77 1.60 -3.94
N ILE A 111 10.88 2.28 -3.23
CA ILE A 111 9.59 2.77 -3.76
C ILE A 111 9.87 3.96 -4.65
N LYS A 112 9.40 3.89 -5.90
CA LYS A 112 9.54 4.97 -6.88
C LYS A 112 8.41 5.98 -6.79
N ARG A 113 7.19 5.51 -6.53
CA ARG A 113 5.99 6.35 -6.43
C ARG A 113 5.09 5.90 -5.29
N THR A 114 4.44 6.87 -4.67
CA THR A 114 3.39 6.67 -3.68
C THR A 114 2.09 7.27 -4.17
N ALA A 115 0.99 6.54 -4.05
CA ALA A 115 -0.31 6.98 -4.55
C ALA A 115 -1.46 6.46 -3.68
N CYS A 116 -2.57 7.20 -3.67
CA CYS A 116 -3.86 6.68 -3.25
C CYS A 116 -4.72 6.32 -4.47
N LEU A 117 -5.30 5.13 -4.45
CA LEU A 117 -6.32 4.72 -5.40
C LEU A 117 -7.70 4.93 -4.77
N TYR A 118 -8.42 5.94 -5.26
CA TYR A 118 -9.76 6.28 -4.82
C TYR A 118 -10.78 5.40 -5.52
N LEU A 119 -11.22 4.36 -4.84
CA LEU A 119 -12.26 3.48 -5.31
C LEU A 119 -13.62 4.16 -5.26
N THR A 120 -14.45 3.93 -6.24
CA THR A 120 -15.78 4.54 -6.33
C THR A 120 -16.87 3.49 -6.31
N SER A 121 -17.99 3.82 -5.66
CA SER A 121 -19.21 3.01 -5.71
C SER A 121 -19.92 3.07 -7.08
N SER A 122 -19.46 3.96 -7.98
CA SER A 122 -19.97 4.04 -9.37
C SER A 122 -18.96 3.39 -10.30
N TRP A 123 -19.25 2.16 -10.74
CA TRP A 123 -18.41 1.42 -11.71
C TRP A 123 -18.24 2.15 -13.06
N ARG A 124 -19.12 3.10 -13.38
CA ARG A 124 -19.06 3.92 -14.61
C ARG A 124 -18.10 5.10 -14.49
N ILE A 125 -17.78 5.54 -13.27
CA ILE A 125 -16.82 6.61 -13.02
C ILE A 125 -15.48 5.94 -12.75
N HIS A 126 -14.91 5.58 -13.76
CA HIS A 126 -13.68 4.90 -14.07
C HIS A 126 -12.51 5.10 -13.13
N ALA A 127 -12.00 4.03 -12.67
CA ALA A 127 -10.59 3.82 -12.42
C ALA A 127 -9.69 4.38 -13.57
N THR A 128 -10.21 4.61 -14.75
CA THR A 128 -9.55 5.19 -15.93
C THR A 128 -9.35 6.70 -15.86
N SER A 129 -9.99 7.41 -14.95
CA SER A 129 -9.75 8.84 -14.82
C SER A 129 -8.48 9.06 -14.01
N LYS A 130 -7.64 9.99 -14.46
CA LYS A 130 -6.51 10.53 -13.66
C LYS A 130 -6.92 11.01 -12.26
N LYS A 131 -8.22 11.07 -11.98
CA LYS A 131 -8.82 11.45 -10.70
C LYS A 131 -8.89 10.29 -9.72
N SER A 132 -8.85 9.04 -10.18
CA SER A 132 -8.94 7.86 -9.29
C SER A 132 -7.60 7.53 -8.66
N LEU A 133 -6.49 7.70 -9.38
CA LEU A 133 -5.13 7.50 -8.86
C LEU A 133 -4.49 8.87 -8.64
N LYS A 134 -4.27 9.23 -7.37
CA LYS A 134 -3.59 10.46 -6.99
C LYS A 134 -2.21 10.12 -6.42
N GLU A 135 -1.17 10.54 -7.12
CA GLU A 135 0.20 10.44 -6.65
C GLU A 135 0.51 11.54 -5.63
N TYR A 136 1.36 11.21 -4.66
CA TYR A 136 1.86 12.14 -3.66
C TYR A 136 3.37 12.10 -3.64
N GLU A 137 3.98 13.26 -3.52
CA GLU A 137 5.43 13.37 -3.35
C GLU A 137 5.83 12.93 -1.95
N TYR A 138 6.96 12.24 -1.87
CA TYR A 138 7.55 11.86 -0.61
C TYR A 138 8.29 13.05 0.00
N ASP A 139 7.85 13.45 1.18
CA ASP A 139 8.45 14.51 1.99
C ASP A 139 8.78 13.97 3.38
N PRO A 140 10.05 13.58 3.64
CA PRO A 140 10.43 13.04 4.94
C PRO A 140 10.35 14.12 6.05
N ALA A 141 10.44 15.41 5.72
CA ALA A 141 10.31 16.47 6.72
C ALA A 141 8.88 16.53 7.28
N LEU A 142 7.87 16.20 6.46
CA LEU A 142 6.49 16.12 6.90
C LEU A 142 6.30 15.04 7.97
N VAL A 143 6.91 13.86 7.78
CA VAL A 143 6.85 12.76 8.75
C VAL A 143 7.53 13.13 10.06
N GLU A 144 8.73 13.72 9.98
CA GLU A 144 9.49 14.19 11.15
C GLU A 144 8.70 15.24 11.95
N MET A 145 8.02 16.14 11.27
CA MET A 145 7.17 17.16 11.90
C MET A 145 6.01 16.53 12.68
N VAL A 146 5.35 15.52 12.09
CA VAL A 146 4.27 14.79 12.77
C VAL A 146 4.78 14.06 14.00
N TYR A 147 5.93 13.42 13.94
CA TYR A 147 6.53 12.75 15.10
C TYR A 147 6.87 13.74 16.24
N LYS A 148 7.43 14.89 15.90
CA LYS A 148 7.71 15.96 16.87
C LYS A 148 6.43 16.49 17.51
N LEU A 149 5.40 16.71 16.71
CA LEU A 149 4.11 17.18 17.19
C LEU A 149 3.48 16.15 18.14
N TRP A 150 3.51 14.87 17.76
CA TRP A 150 3.00 13.78 18.60
C TRP A 150 3.77 13.72 19.94
N ALA A 151 5.10 13.73 19.90
CA ALA A 151 5.95 13.71 21.09
C ALA A 151 5.69 14.90 22.01
N HIS A 152 5.47 16.09 21.45
CA HIS A 152 5.15 17.31 22.21
C HIS A 152 3.86 17.16 23.04
N PHE A 153 2.82 16.57 22.45
CA PHE A 153 1.52 16.43 23.14
C PHE A 153 1.44 15.22 24.06
N ASN A 154 2.20 14.19 23.81
CA ASN A 154 2.02 12.94 24.55
C ASN A 154 3.00 12.75 25.69
N HIS A 155 4.15 13.44 25.73
CA HIS A 155 5.17 13.37 26.79
C HIS A 155 5.50 11.94 27.29
N HIS A 156 5.20 10.92 26.48
CA HIS A 156 5.40 9.53 26.85
C HIS A 156 6.81 9.06 26.51
N PRO A 157 7.40 8.17 27.34
CA PRO A 157 8.64 7.51 26.95
C PRO A 157 8.44 6.76 25.64
N GLN A 158 9.50 6.70 24.82
CA GLN A 158 9.48 5.91 23.59
C GLN A 158 9.00 4.50 23.89
N PRO A 159 8.10 3.93 23.07
CA PRO A 159 7.68 2.55 23.27
C PRO A 159 8.91 1.63 23.18
N SER A 160 9.11 0.81 24.18
CA SER A 160 10.11 -0.25 24.12
C SER A 160 9.50 -1.43 23.37
N PHE A 161 9.96 -1.67 22.16
CA PHE A 161 9.64 -2.90 21.47
C PHE A 161 10.48 -4.03 22.06
N LYS A 162 9.87 -5.20 22.29
CA LYS A 162 10.62 -6.39 22.68
C LYS A 162 11.56 -6.76 21.52
N GLU A 163 12.78 -7.17 21.88
CA GLU A 163 13.79 -7.60 20.89
C GLU A 163 13.33 -8.77 20.03
N ASP A 164 12.30 -9.50 20.46
CA ASP A 164 11.76 -10.70 19.81
C ASP A 164 10.72 -10.43 18.70
N LEU A 165 10.45 -9.17 18.36
CA LEU A 165 9.57 -8.90 17.21
C LEU A 165 10.33 -9.20 15.92
N PRO A 166 9.74 -10.00 15.01
CA PRO A 166 10.40 -10.33 13.75
C PRO A 166 10.66 -9.04 12.97
N THR A 167 11.94 -8.78 12.73
CA THR A 167 12.39 -7.63 11.93
C THR A 167 12.27 -7.85 10.42
N ILE A 168 11.92 -9.08 10.01
CA ILE A 168 11.86 -9.48 8.62
C ILE A 168 10.45 -9.98 8.30
N PHE A 169 9.78 -9.29 7.39
CA PHE A 169 8.55 -9.74 6.77
C PHE A 169 8.91 -10.33 5.41
N THR A 170 8.49 -11.56 5.14
CA THR A 170 8.66 -12.16 3.82
C THR A 170 7.72 -11.49 2.83
N LEU A 171 8.29 -10.94 1.76
CA LEU A 171 7.51 -10.54 0.60
C LEU A 171 7.10 -11.81 -0.16
N ASN A 172 5.86 -11.80 -0.73
CA ASN A 172 5.33 -12.94 -1.45
C ASN A 172 6.36 -13.49 -2.48
N GLY A 173 6.81 -14.71 -2.30
CA GLY A 173 7.65 -15.44 -3.24
C GLY A 173 9.17 -15.26 -3.13
N GLU A 174 9.69 -14.62 -2.09
CA GLU A 174 11.12 -14.62 -1.80
C GLU A 174 11.39 -15.44 -0.53
N GLU A 175 11.91 -16.65 -0.70
CA GLU A 175 12.61 -17.33 0.39
C GLU A 175 13.94 -16.58 0.60
N ASN A 176 14.15 -16.05 1.81
CA ASN A 176 15.46 -15.54 2.20
C ASN A 176 16.37 -16.76 2.40
N HIS A 177 17.09 -17.13 1.37
CA HIS A 177 18.28 -17.95 1.54
C HIS A 177 19.41 -17.00 1.98
N ASP A 178 19.80 -17.15 3.25
CA ASP A 178 21.09 -16.65 3.77
C ASP A 178 22.27 -17.37 3.11
#